data_8d31922619c7aba61a9b7ae08160d62d
#
_entry.id   8d31922619c7aba61a9b7ae08160d62d
#
_cell.length_a   1.000
_cell.length_b   1.000
_cell.length_c   1.000
_cell.angle_alpha   90.00
_cell.angle_beta   90.00
_cell.angle_gamma   90.00
#
_symmetry.space_group_name_H-M   'P 1'
#
loop_
_entity.id
_entity.type
_entity.pdbx_description
1 polymer ?
#
loop_
_entity_poly.entity_id
_entity_poly.type
_entity_poly.pdbx_seq_one_letter_code
_entity_poly.pdbx_strand_id
1 'polypeptide(L)'
;MCEELIKKYNGLVFSLNTEMQIEYFPEAVKRIRKIEPTRKIIGIIEDIDTFVEKSTSLNTLILNILDGNLKLGGLVMIATTNHIEYLESRYTNRPSRFDIVQEFPLPNDESRRMFIEKTVMEDDLKTIDIDKWVDRTKGFTIDHINELILLHFVFGHGEVESFQRVEAMVKGNGLLKNKTSINRKGIGFGDCALC
;
A
#
# COMPACT_ATOMS: atom_id res chain seq x y z
N MET A 1 -7.98 -1.01 7.97
CA MET A 1 -8.56 -2.11 7.14
C MET A 1 -8.45 -3.47 7.83
N CYS A 2 -7.27 -4.01 8.12
CA CYS A 2 -7.14 -5.34 8.75
C CYS A 2 -7.92 -5.48 10.06
N GLU A 3 -7.82 -4.51 10.98
CA GLU A 3 -8.55 -4.53 12.25
C GLU A 3 -10.07 -4.56 12.08
N GLU A 4 -10.60 -3.83 11.11
CA GLU A 4 -12.03 -3.82 10.81
C GLU A 4 -12.51 -5.16 10.26
N LEU A 5 -11.71 -5.78 9.39
CA LEU A 5 -11.99 -7.12 8.88
C LEU A 5 -11.99 -8.16 10.00
N ILE A 6 -10.99 -8.09 10.91
CA ILE A 6 -10.93 -8.98 12.07
C ILE A 6 -12.18 -8.81 12.94
N LYS A 7 -12.54 -7.57 13.31
CA LYS A 7 -13.69 -7.27 14.15
C LYS A 7 -15.01 -7.68 13.50
N LYS A 8 -15.19 -7.34 12.22
CA LYS A 8 -16.46 -7.58 11.50
C LYS A 8 -16.71 -9.06 11.21
N TYR A 9 -15.68 -9.81 10.87
CA TYR A 9 -15.83 -11.20 10.41
C TYR A 9 -15.34 -12.24 11.40
N ASN A 10 -14.77 -11.83 12.53
CA ASN A 10 -14.11 -12.72 13.50
C ASN A 10 -13.13 -13.68 12.79
N GLY A 11 -12.39 -13.14 11.80
CA GLY A 11 -11.50 -13.87 10.93
C GLY A 11 -10.05 -13.80 11.36
N LEU A 12 -9.22 -14.67 10.80
CA LEU A 12 -7.76 -14.55 10.85
C LEU A 12 -7.30 -13.82 9.60
N VAL A 13 -6.48 -12.79 9.78
CA VAL A 13 -5.92 -12.01 8.68
C VAL A 13 -4.42 -12.29 8.57
N PHE A 14 -3.98 -12.63 7.38
CA PHE A 14 -2.58 -12.84 7.02
C PHE A 14 -2.14 -11.75 6.06
N SER A 15 -1.11 -10.98 6.43
CA SER A 15 -0.41 -10.07 5.53
C SER A 15 0.74 -10.84 4.87
N LEU A 16 0.72 -10.94 3.54
CA LEU A 16 1.63 -11.76 2.75
C LEU A 16 2.57 -10.84 1.96
N ASN A 17 3.57 -10.32 2.65
CA ASN A 17 4.46 -9.26 2.12
C ASN A 17 5.82 -9.81 1.67
N THR A 18 6.08 -11.10 1.82
CA THR A 18 7.31 -11.76 1.39
C THR A 18 7.01 -13.06 0.64
N GLU A 19 7.93 -13.46 -0.25
CA GLU A 19 7.83 -14.72 -0.99
C GLU A 19 7.64 -15.91 -0.05
N MET A 20 8.42 -15.98 1.03
CA MET A 20 8.33 -17.02 2.03
C MET A 20 6.94 -17.09 2.68
N GLN A 21 6.34 -15.95 3.00
CA GLN A 21 4.99 -15.92 3.58
C GLN A 21 3.94 -16.46 2.60
N ILE A 22 4.06 -16.12 1.32
CA ILE A 22 3.17 -16.64 0.28
C ILE A 22 3.36 -18.15 0.10
N GLU A 23 4.60 -18.63 0.10
CA GLU A 23 4.91 -20.07 -0.05
C GLU A 23 4.36 -20.92 1.10
N TYR A 24 4.48 -20.45 2.34
CA TYR A 24 4.00 -21.19 3.51
C TYR A 24 2.52 -20.99 3.82
N PHE A 25 1.88 -20.00 3.22
CA PHE A 25 0.48 -19.67 3.50
C PHE A 25 -0.50 -20.83 3.31
N PRO A 26 -0.45 -21.62 2.21
CA PRO A 26 -1.36 -22.75 2.03
C PRO A 26 -1.23 -23.80 3.14
N GLU A 27 -0.02 -24.06 3.61
CA GLU A 27 0.21 -25.01 4.70
C GLU A 27 -0.30 -24.47 6.04
N ALA A 28 -0.08 -23.19 6.30
CA ALA A 28 -0.64 -22.51 7.48
C ALA A 28 -2.16 -22.61 7.51
N VAL A 29 -2.83 -22.32 6.38
CA VAL A 29 -4.29 -22.47 6.26
C VAL A 29 -4.74 -23.91 6.53
N LYS A 30 -4.06 -24.90 5.96
CA LYS A 30 -4.38 -26.32 6.21
C LYS A 30 -4.25 -26.71 7.68
N ARG A 31 -3.24 -26.22 8.37
CA ARG A 31 -3.03 -26.47 9.82
C ARG A 31 -4.15 -25.83 10.64
N ILE A 32 -4.52 -24.59 10.33
CA ILE A 32 -5.63 -23.90 11.01
C ILE A 32 -6.94 -24.68 10.79
N ARG A 33 -7.21 -25.15 9.57
CA ARG A 33 -8.41 -25.93 9.28
C ARG A 33 -8.54 -27.23 10.08
N LYS A 34 -7.43 -27.81 10.55
CA LYS A 34 -7.47 -28.97 11.44
C LYS A 34 -7.94 -28.62 12.85
N ILE A 35 -7.74 -27.37 13.28
CA ILE A 35 -8.07 -26.90 14.63
C ILE A 35 -9.43 -26.17 14.59
N GLU A 36 -9.60 -25.25 13.65
CA GLU A 36 -10.78 -24.43 13.45
C GLU A 36 -11.31 -24.57 12.00
N PRO A 37 -12.07 -25.62 11.68
CA PRO A 37 -12.46 -25.92 10.30
C PRO A 37 -13.29 -24.81 9.61
N THR A 38 -14.07 -24.06 10.39
CA THR A 38 -15.01 -23.04 9.88
C THR A 38 -14.50 -21.61 10.04
N ARG A 39 -13.31 -21.42 10.64
CA ARG A 39 -12.75 -20.07 10.85
C ARG A 39 -12.55 -19.35 9.51
N LYS A 40 -13.03 -18.13 9.40
CA LYS A 40 -12.78 -17.29 8.22
C LYS A 40 -11.32 -16.90 8.17
N ILE A 41 -10.70 -17.04 7.01
CA ILE A 41 -9.29 -16.68 6.77
C ILE A 41 -9.25 -15.66 5.64
N ILE A 42 -8.50 -14.59 5.84
CA ILE A 42 -8.32 -13.51 4.88
C ILE A 42 -6.82 -13.39 4.62
N GLY A 43 -6.39 -13.59 3.37
CA GLY A 43 -5.04 -13.33 2.92
C GLY A 43 -4.99 -11.98 2.20
N ILE A 44 -4.02 -11.15 2.53
CA ILE A 44 -3.81 -9.84 1.90
C ILE A 44 -2.42 -9.86 1.26
N ILE A 45 -2.36 -9.58 -0.03
CA ILE A 45 -1.11 -9.42 -0.79
C ILE A 45 -1.07 -7.98 -1.27
N GLU A 46 -0.13 -7.20 -0.75
CA GLU A 46 0.10 -5.84 -1.21
C GLU A 46 1.09 -5.86 -2.38
N ASP A 47 0.86 -4.98 -3.39
CA ASP A 47 1.69 -4.87 -4.60
C ASP A 47 1.96 -6.24 -5.26
N ILE A 48 0.89 -6.98 -5.55
CA ILE A 48 0.94 -8.35 -6.09
C ILE A 48 1.79 -8.44 -7.37
N ASP A 49 1.84 -7.37 -8.17
CA ASP A 49 2.65 -7.27 -9.38
C ASP A 49 4.13 -7.54 -9.10
N THR A 50 4.64 -7.12 -7.93
CA THR A 50 6.05 -7.33 -7.56
C THR A 50 6.40 -8.82 -7.40
N PHE A 51 5.45 -9.67 -7.05
CA PHE A 51 5.63 -11.12 -6.91
C PHE A 51 5.43 -11.84 -8.23
N VAL A 52 4.53 -11.34 -9.07
CA VAL A 52 4.23 -11.92 -10.38
C VAL A 52 5.40 -11.79 -11.34
N GLU A 53 6.12 -10.67 -11.31
CA GLU A 53 7.27 -10.43 -12.18
C GLU A 53 8.52 -11.21 -11.78
N LYS A 54 8.73 -11.42 -10.47
CA LYS A 54 10.00 -11.95 -9.95
C LYS A 54 10.21 -13.45 -10.16
N SER A 55 9.16 -14.26 -10.13
CA SER A 55 9.31 -15.72 -10.11
C SER A 55 8.13 -16.44 -10.74
N THR A 56 8.42 -17.28 -11.73
CA THR A 56 7.40 -18.13 -12.38
C THR A 56 6.78 -19.13 -11.40
N SER A 57 7.55 -19.65 -10.45
CA SER A 57 7.06 -20.61 -9.45
C SER A 57 6.11 -19.95 -8.47
N LEU A 58 6.44 -18.75 -7.99
CA LEU A 58 5.61 -17.96 -7.08
C LEU A 58 4.32 -17.51 -7.77
N ASN A 59 4.42 -17.04 -9.01
CA ASN A 59 3.28 -16.71 -9.84
C ASN A 59 2.32 -17.91 -9.97
N THR A 60 2.84 -19.10 -10.27
CA THR A 60 2.04 -20.32 -10.35
C THR A 60 1.38 -20.67 -9.03
N LEU A 61 2.07 -20.49 -7.91
CA LEU A 61 1.51 -20.72 -6.57
C LEU A 61 0.36 -19.76 -6.25
N ILE A 62 0.55 -18.47 -6.50
CA ILE A 62 -0.51 -17.45 -6.31
C ILE A 62 -1.73 -17.81 -7.15
N LEU A 63 -1.55 -18.16 -8.43
CA LEU A 63 -2.63 -18.59 -9.28
C LEU A 63 -3.37 -19.83 -8.74
N ASN A 64 -2.64 -20.82 -8.22
CA ASN A 64 -3.25 -22.02 -7.62
C ASN A 64 -4.04 -21.70 -6.34
N ILE A 65 -3.60 -20.71 -5.54
CA ILE A 65 -4.35 -20.22 -4.38
C ILE A 65 -5.66 -19.58 -4.85
N LEU A 66 -5.60 -18.69 -5.83
CA LEU A 66 -6.75 -17.97 -6.38
C LEU A 66 -7.74 -18.89 -7.09
N ASP A 67 -7.26 -19.87 -7.87
CA ASP A 67 -8.10 -20.85 -8.56
C ASP A 67 -8.80 -21.83 -7.60
N GLY A 68 -8.53 -21.76 -6.28
CA GLY A 68 -9.07 -22.70 -5.30
C GLY A 68 -8.55 -24.14 -5.44
N ASN A 69 -7.53 -24.37 -6.28
CA ASN A 69 -6.96 -25.71 -6.53
C ASN A 69 -6.42 -26.37 -5.27
N LEU A 70 -6.05 -25.57 -4.28
CA LEU A 70 -5.51 -26.06 -3.01
C LEU A 70 -6.58 -26.44 -1.99
N LYS A 71 -7.87 -26.38 -2.36
CA LYS A 71 -9.02 -26.72 -1.51
C LYS A 71 -9.00 -25.99 -0.15
N LEU A 72 -8.61 -24.73 -0.14
CA LEU A 72 -8.52 -23.89 1.05
C LEU A 72 -9.88 -23.25 1.39
N GLY A 73 -10.93 -24.02 1.53
CA GLY A 73 -12.31 -23.54 1.72
C GLY A 73 -12.44 -22.41 2.76
N GLY A 74 -13.32 -21.43 2.53
CA GLY A 74 -13.56 -20.31 3.43
C GLY A 74 -12.41 -19.29 3.49
N LEU A 75 -11.60 -19.21 2.43
CA LEU A 75 -10.53 -18.25 2.22
C LEU A 75 -11.04 -17.07 1.39
N VAL A 76 -10.72 -15.85 1.82
CA VAL A 76 -10.87 -14.63 1.04
C VAL A 76 -9.47 -14.08 0.74
N MET A 77 -9.19 -13.79 -0.51
CA MET A 77 -7.94 -13.14 -0.91
C MET A 77 -8.21 -11.70 -1.32
N ILE A 78 -7.40 -10.78 -0.81
CA ILE A 78 -7.40 -9.38 -1.19
C ILE A 78 -6.02 -9.07 -1.73
N ALA A 79 -5.95 -8.49 -2.92
CA ALA A 79 -4.69 -8.06 -3.51
C ALA A 79 -4.78 -6.59 -3.91
N THR A 80 -3.67 -5.86 -3.79
CA THR A 80 -3.53 -4.51 -4.30
C THR A 80 -2.46 -4.47 -5.38
N THR A 81 -2.59 -3.54 -6.32
CA THR A 81 -1.57 -3.23 -7.31
C THR A 81 -1.70 -1.79 -7.77
N ASN A 82 -0.59 -1.16 -8.07
CA ASN A 82 -0.54 0.12 -8.78
C ASN A 82 -0.35 -0.07 -10.29
N HIS A 83 -0.15 -1.30 -10.75
CA HIS A 83 0.22 -1.68 -12.11
C HIS A 83 -0.65 -2.82 -12.62
N ILE A 84 -1.95 -2.55 -12.82
CA ILE A 84 -2.88 -3.56 -13.31
C ILE A 84 -2.45 -4.13 -14.67
N GLU A 85 -1.75 -3.34 -15.47
CA GLU A 85 -1.19 -3.73 -16.77
C GLU A 85 -0.13 -4.83 -16.69
N TYR A 86 0.57 -4.96 -15.55
CA TYR A 86 1.56 -6.02 -15.31
C TYR A 86 0.91 -7.32 -14.84
N LEU A 87 -0.34 -7.25 -14.40
CA LEU A 87 -1.10 -8.45 -14.13
C LEU A 87 -1.53 -9.05 -15.45
N GLU A 88 -0.85 -10.12 -15.85
CA GLU A 88 -1.17 -10.83 -17.09
C GLU A 88 -2.67 -11.15 -17.19
N SER A 89 -3.18 -11.30 -18.41
CA SER A 89 -4.56 -11.72 -18.68
C SER A 89 -4.98 -12.98 -17.91
N ARG A 90 -4.01 -13.78 -17.45
CA ARG A 90 -4.23 -14.94 -16.58
C ARG A 90 -4.85 -14.57 -15.23
N TYR A 91 -4.63 -13.34 -14.72
CA TYR A 91 -5.22 -12.86 -13.46
C TYR A 91 -6.56 -12.18 -13.68
N THR A 92 -6.71 -11.43 -14.78
CA THR A 92 -7.85 -10.54 -15.02
C THR A 92 -8.95 -11.17 -15.85
N ASN A 93 -8.62 -12.10 -16.76
CA ASN A 93 -9.57 -12.62 -17.74
C ASN A 93 -10.20 -13.97 -17.36
N ARG A 94 -9.90 -14.55 -16.20
CA ARG A 94 -10.57 -15.77 -15.73
C ARG A 94 -11.56 -15.46 -14.62
N PRO A 95 -12.85 -15.78 -14.80
CA PRO A 95 -13.93 -15.40 -13.86
C PRO A 95 -13.80 -15.97 -12.46
N SER A 96 -12.86 -16.89 -12.20
CA SER A 96 -12.72 -17.57 -10.91
C SER A 96 -11.56 -17.04 -10.04
N ARG A 97 -10.84 -16.00 -10.46
CA ARG A 97 -9.63 -15.55 -9.75
C ARG A 97 -9.85 -14.32 -8.89
N PHE A 98 -10.40 -13.29 -9.49
CA PHE A 98 -10.85 -12.11 -8.78
C PHE A 98 -12.33 -11.89 -9.09
N ASP A 99 -13.18 -12.13 -8.11
CA ASP A 99 -14.63 -11.91 -8.23
C ASP A 99 -14.95 -10.42 -8.33
N ILE A 100 -14.13 -9.57 -7.71
CA ILE A 100 -14.30 -8.13 -7.68
C ILE A 100 -12.95 -7.47 -7.99
N VAL A 101 -12.96 -6.58 -8.97
CA VAL A 101 -11.85 -5.65 -9.26
C VAL A 101 -12.38 -4.24 -9.05
N GLN A 102 -11.75 -3.49 -8.15
CA GLN A 102 -12.16 -2.14 -7.80
C GLN A 102 -11.01 -1.17 -8.04
N GLU A 103 -11.24 -0.19 -8.91
CA GLU A 103 -10.33 0.93 -9.08
C GLU A 103 -10.55 1.97 -7.97
N PHE A 104 -9.45 2.50 -7.45
CA PHE A 104 -9.43 3.62 -6.53
C PHE A 104 -8.89 4.85 -7.24
N PRO A 105 -9.75 5.71 -7.81
CA PRO A 105 -9.32 6.92 -8.49
C PRO A 105 -8.77 7.94 -7.50
N LEU A 106 -8.09 8.96 -8.03
CA LEU A 106 -7.69 10.12 -7.22
C LEU A 106 -8.92 10.74 -6.53
N PRO A 107 -8.74 11.28 -5.30
CA PRO A 107 -9.84 11.85 -4.55
C PRO A 107 -10.43 13.06 -5.27
N ASN A 108 -11.77 13.15 -5.30
CA ASN A 108 -12.50 14.29 -5.79
C ASN A 108 -12.44 15.46 -4.80
N ASP A 109 -12.98 16.62 -5.16
CA ASP A 109 -12.93 17.85 -4.35
C ASP A 109 -13.56 17.64 -2.98
N GLU A 110 -14.70 16.95 -2.91
CA GLU A 110 -15.40 16.66 -1.65
C GLU A 110 -14.57 15.74 -0.75
N SER A 111 -13.97 14.69 -1.30
CA SER A 111 -13.10 13.77 -0.56
C SER A 111 -11.86 14.48 -0.02
N ARG A 112 -11.24 15.36 -0.82
CA ARG A 112 -10.09 16.15 -0.38
C ARG A 112 -10.45 17.10 0.74
N ARG A 113 -11.57 17.82 0.59
CA ARG A 113 -12.11 18.70 1.63
C ARG A 113 -12.34 17.96 2.93
N MET A 114 -13.09 16.87 2.88
CA MET A 114 -13.39 16.05 4.05
C MET A 114 -12.11 15.53 4.73
N PHE A 115 -11.09 15.15 3.95
CA PHE A 115 -9.83 14.68 4.50
C PHE A 115 -9.08 15.79 5.23
N ILE A 116 -8.98 16.99 4.63
CA ILE A 116 -8.35 18.17 5.25
C ILE A 116 -9.08 18.53 6.56
N GLU A 117 -10.40 18.67 6.51
CA GLU A 117 -11.23 19.04 7.67
C GLU A 117 -11.15 18.04 8.83
N LYS A 118 -10.99 16.75 8.53
CA LYS A 118 -10.86 15.70 9.56
C LYS A 118 -9.45 15.54 10.11
N THR A 119 -8.43 15.95 9.36
CA THR A 119 -7.04 15.73 9.72
C THR A 119 -6.43 16.95 10.43
N VAL A 120 -6.82 18.15 10.00
CA VAL A 120 -6.33 19.40 10.58
C VAL A 120 -7.16 19.76 11.82
N MET A 121 -6.52 20.26 12.86
CA MET A 121 -7.19 20.70 14.07
C MET A 121 -8.09 21.93 13.81
N GLU A 122 -9.19 22.06 14.55
CA GLU A 122 -10.16 23.15 14.34
C GLU A 122 -9.55 24.56 14.40
N ASP A 123 -8.56 24.77 15.25
CA ASP A 123 -7.90 26.06 15.38
C ASP A 123 -6.98 26.36 14.19
N ASP A 124 -6.30 25.34 13.69
CA ASP A 124 -5.45 25.44 12.50
C ASP A 124 -6.27 25.62 11.21
N LEU A 125 -7.45 25.01 11.12
CA LEU A 125 -8.37 25.19 10.01
C LEU A 125 -8.78 26.64 9.81
N LYS A 126 -8.86 27.44 10.89
CA LYS A 126 -9.18 28.89 10.84
C LYS A 126 -8.06 29.72 10.22
N THR A 127 -6.86 29.17 10.11
CA THR A 127 -5.67 29.86 9.58
C THR A 127 -5.49 29.71 8.08
N ILE A 128 -6.24 28.79 7.45
CA ILE A 128 -6.14 28.49 6.03
C ILE A 128 -7.46 28.77 5.29
N ASP A 129 -7.35 29.03 4.01
CA ASP A 129 -8.48 29.05 3.09
C ASP A 129 -8.69 27.63 2.53
N ILE A 130 -9.68 26.90 3.08
CA ILE A 130 -9.96 25.51 2.71
C ILE A 130 -10.31 25.41 1.22
N ASP A 131 -11.07 26.33 0.65
CA ASP A 131 -11.46 26.30 -0.75
C ASP A 131 -10.23 26.37 -1.65
N LYS A 132 -9.31 27.26 -1.33
CA LYS A 132 -8.03 27.39 -2.03
C LYS A 132 -7.15 26.14 -1.88
N TRP A 133 -7.14 25.53 -0.71
CA TRP A 133 -6.40 24.28 -0.48
C TRP A 133 -6.97 23.12 -1.29
N VAL A 134 -8.29 22.99 -1.33
CA VAL A 134 -8.98 21.97 -2.13
C VAL A 134 -8.69 22.17 -3.63
N ASP A 135 -8.73 23.41 -4.12
CA ASP A 135 -8.43 23.69 -5.53
C ASP A 135 -6.96 23.37 -5.88
N ARG A 136 -6.01 23.81 -5.05
CA ARG A 136 -4.58 23.57 -5.27
C ARG A 136 -4.16 22.10 -5.13
N THR A 137 -4.89 21.30 -4.36
CA THR A 137 -4.60 19.86 -4.20
C THR A 137 -5.24 18.98 -5.28
N LYS A 138 -5.80 19.57 -6.33
CA LYS A 138 -6.32 18.83 -7.47
C LYS A 138 -5.23 17.96 -8.10
N GLY A 139 -5.51 16.66 -8.24
CA GLY A 139 -4.53 15.67 -8.73
C GLY A 139 -3.61 15.11 -7.65
N PHE A 140 -3.76 15.48 -6.39
CA PHE A 140 -3.01 14.89 -5.29
C PHE A 140 -3.69 13.60 -4.81
N THR A 141 -2.87 12.64 -4.37
CA THR A 141 -3.35 11.51 -3.58
C THR A 141 -3.60 11.94 -2.13
N ILE A 142 -4.29 11.12 -1.36
CA ILE A 142 -4.48 11.36 0.09
C ILE A 142 -3.14 11.49 0.82
N ASP A 143 -2.13 10.68 0.44
CA ASP A 143 -0.80 10.74 1.04
C ASP A 143 -0.08 12.07 0.74
N HIS A 144 -0.23 12.59 -0.47
CA HIS A 144 0.29 13.92 -0.82
C HIS A 144 -0.36 15.02 0.03
N ILE A 145 -1.68 14.93 0.27
CA ILE A 145 -2.39 15.91 1.11
C ILE A 145 -1.95 15.76 2.57
N ASN A 146 -1.76 14.54 3.05
CA ASN A 146 -1.25 14.29 4.39
C ASN A 146 0.16 14.86 4.58
N GLU A 147 1.06 14.65 3.61
CA GLU A 147 2.40 15.25 3.64
C GLU A 147 2.35 16.78 3.65
N LEU A 148 1.45 17.38 2.86
CA LEU A 148 1.22 18.84 2.87
C LEU A 148 0.82 19.34 4.26
N ILE A 149 -0.12 18.65 4.92
CA ILE A 149 -0.60 18.97 6.26
C ILE A 149 0.56 18.87 7.27
N LEU A 150 1.35 17.79 7.21
CA LEU A 150 2.50 17.60 8.07
C LEU A 150 3.55 18.71 7.90
N LEU A 151 3.90 19.05 6.66
CA LEU A 151 4.86 20.11 6.37
C LEU A 151 4.41 21.45 6.92
N HIS A 152 3.14 21.80 6.73
CA HIS A 152 2.63 23.10 7.13
C HIS A 152 2.38 23.21 8.62
N PHE A 153 1.59 22.30 9.20
CA PHE A 153 1.11 22.42 10.58
C PHE A 153 2.04 21.78 11.61
N VAL A 154 2.74 20.70 11.26
CA VAL A 154 3.59 20.00 12.23
C VAL A 154 5.03 20.50 12.16
N PHE A 155 5.58 20.64 10.95
CA PHE A 155 6.96 21.11 10.77
C PHE A 155 7.10 22.64 10.67
N GLY A 156 5.98 23.37 10.60
CA GLY A 156 5.97 24.84 10.60
C GLY A 156 6.50 25.50 9.33
N HIS A 157 6.52 24.78 8.21
CA HIS A 157 6.88 25.38 6.92
C HIS A 157 5.80 26.35 6.44
N GLY A 158 6.20 27.41 5.74
CA GLY A 158 5.25 28.32 5.13
C GLY A 158 4.35 27.62 4.10
N GLU A 159 3.10 28.10 3.94
CA GLU A 159 2.12 27.48 3.01
C GLU A 159 2.72 27.31 1.60
N VAL A 160 3.34 28.37 1.07
CA VAL A 160 3.92 28.36 -0.28
C VAL A 160 5.00 27.30 -0.42
N GLU A 161 5.90 27.20 0.56
CA GLU A 161 6.99 26.20 0.57
C GLU A 161 6.44 24.78 0.65
N SER A 162 5.45 24.53 1.52
CA SER A 162 4.83 23.23 1.68
C SER A 162 4.20 22.75 0.38
N PHE A 163 3.44 23.61 -0.29
CA PHE A 163 2.86 23.27 -1.60
C PHE A 163 3.93 23.02 -2.66
N GLN A 164 4.95 23.85 -2.75
CA GLN A 164 6.04 23.66 -3.74
C GLN A 164 6.73 22.31 -3.58
N ARG A 165 6.97 21.87 -2.34
CA ARG A 165 7.58 20.56 -2.04
C ARG A 165 6.70 19.41 -2.51
N VAL A 166 5.39 19.43 -2.17
CA VAL A 166 4.48 18.36 -2.54
C VAL A 166 4.20 18.37 -4.05
N GLU A 167 4.03 19.53 -4.67
CA GLU A 167 3.87 19.65 -6.12
C GLU A 167 5.08 19.09 -6.88
N ALA A 168 6.29 19.25 -6.33
CA ALA A 168 7.50 18.65 -6.90
C ALA A 168 7.49 17.12 -6.78
N MET A 169 6.94 16.55 -5.69
CA MET A 169 6.76 15.11 -5.54
C MET A 169 5.78 14.56 -6.57
N VAL A 170 4.62 15.21 -6.72
CA VAL A 170 3.58 14.82 -7.70
C VAL A 170 4.12 14.82 -9.13
N LYS A 171 4.94 15.81 -9.48
CA LYS A 171 5.57 15.90 -10.83
C LYS A 171 6.71 14.90 -11.03
N GLY A 172 7.01 14.04 -10.06
CA GLY A 172 8.15 13.12 -10.14
C GLY A 172 9.52 13.80 -10.09
N ASN A 173 9.56 15.08 -9.74
CA ASN A 173 10.77 15.87 -9.53
C ASN A 173 11.22 15.87 -8.07
N GLY A 174 10.74 14.89 -7.28
CA GLY A 174 11.11 14.76 -5.88
C GLY A 174 12.61 14.52 -5.72
N LEU A 175 13.13 14.92 -4.57
CA LEU A 175 14.55 14.85 -4.15
C LEU A 175 15.21 13.47 -4.33
N LEU A 176 14.47 12.44 -4.74
CA LEU A 176 14.97 11.08 -5.01
C LEU A 176 15.75 10.97 -6.34
N LYS A 177 15.61 11.90 -7.28
CA LYS A 177 16.46 11.92 -8.50
C LYS A 177 17.90 12.32 -8.25
N ASN A 178 18.23 12.89 -7.09
CA ASN A 178 19.60 13.28 -6.75
C ASN A 178 20.41 12.19 -6.01
N LYS A 179 19.91 10.97 -5.87
CA LYS A 179 20.66 9.87 -5.22
C LYS A 179 21.49 9.02 -6.15
N THR A 180 21.62 9.35 -7.42
CA THR A 180 22.47 8.60 -8.36
C THR A 180 23.93 9.09 -8.44
N SER A 181 24.35 10.03 -7.61
CA SER A 181 25.74 10.51 -7.59
C SER A 181 26.38 10.61 -6.20
N ILE A 182 25.85 9.92 -5.20
CA ILE A 182 26.63 9.73 -3.98
C ILE A 182 27.57 8.56 -4.23
N ASN A 183 28.76 8.93 -4.70
CA ASN A 183 29.95 8.11 -4.77
C ASN A 183 30.11 7.38 -3.42
N ARG A 184 29.87 6.07 -3.40
CA ARG A 184 30.21 5.20 -2.26
C ARG A 184 31.73 5.11 -2.16
N LYS A 185 32.39 6.17 -1.74
CA LYS A 185 33.71 6.04 -1.12
C LYS A 185 33.48 5.41 0.24
N GLY A 186 33.95 4.18 0.37
CA GLY A 186 33.82 3.39 1.57
C GLY A 186 34.33 4.18 2.79
N ILE A 187 33.49 4.23 3.81
CA ILE A 187 33.98 4.47 5.16
C ILE A 187 34.54 3.11 5.59
N GLY A 188 35.84 2.96 5.41
CA GLY A 188 36.58 1.86 6.01
C GLY A 188 36.49 2.02 7.51
N PHE A 189 35.97 1.01 8.19
CA PHE A 189 36.22 0.82 9.61
C PHE A 189 37.70 0.48 9.72
N GLY A 190 38.47 1.46 10.22
CA GLY A 190 39.86 1.26 10.53
C GLY A 190 40.07 0.18 11.56
N ASP A 191 41.08 -0.63 11.33
CA ASP A 191 41.61 -1.63 12.22
C ASP A 191 41.71 -1.09 13.66
N CYS A 192 40.97 -1.69 14.58
CA CYS A 192 41.31 -1.64 15.98
C CYS A 192 42.13 -2.88 16.31
N ALA A 193 43.42 -2.80 16.06
CA ALA A 193 44.39 -3.62 16.75
C ALA A 193 44.46 -3.09 18.21
N LEU A 194 44.12 -3.93 19.18
CA LEU A 194 44.83 -4.05 20.46
C LEU A 194 44.01 -4.85 21.48
N CYS A 195 44.65 -5.92 21.91
CA CYS A 195 44.42 -6.81 23.04
C CYS A 195 43.42 -7.91 22.85
#